data_649eb128394528542e0a7b91ed758371
#
_entry.id   649eb128394528542e0a7b91ed758371
#
_cell.length_a   1.000
_cell.length_b   1.000
_cell.length_c   1.000
_cell.angle_alpha   90.00
_cell.angle_beta   90.00
_cell.angle_gamma   90.00
#
_symmetry.space_group_name_H-M   'P 1'
#
loop_
_entity.id
_entity.type
_entity.pdbx_description
1 polymer ?
#
loop_
_entity_poly.entity_id
_entity_poly.type
_entity_poly.pdbx_seq_one_letter_code
_entity_poly.pdbx_strand_id
1 'polypeptide(L)'
;MLEKLLLLCQYCSRLLLAFVLFFYFQVAFAIDFGHIQPDEVAVYVQDLDSGQILLAHRADASMNPASTMKLVTTFAALRGLGSDYRWQTQWRSSGTVANGSLQGDLYWIGSGDPSFDQPDLLDMQQQLVRQGIMSLNGKVVLDRRVWGSLAGAEGFENDADESFVVPPDPHMIAYKSLWITAARNESGQPVFLLNPPLYGIQTDLSQLTETNGRCGKLSNHVSAKFENGMLVFRGRLPAACMGEKMFINLFDAARFAEESFRGYWLAQGLGGLYGFGRGAAPS
;
A
#
# COMPACT_ATOMS: atom_id res chain seq x y z
N MET A 1 -43.96 27.84 70.56
CA MET A 1 -43.92 28.43 69.22
C MET A 1 -42.49 28.61 68.70
N LEU A 2 -41.60 29.08 69.57
CA LEU A 2 -40.17 29.37 69.22
C LEU A 2 -39.37 28.11 68.87
N GLU A 3 -39.55 26.96 69.54
CA GLU A 3 -38.86 25.71 69.29
C GLU A 3 -39.20 25.09 67.93
N LYS A 4 -40.44 25.17 67.50
CA LYS A 4 -40.86 24.67 66.14
C LYS A 4 -40.24 25.52 65.03
N LEU A 5 -40.04 26.86 65.26
CA LEU A 5 -39.44 27.74 64.30
C LEU A 5 -37.93 27.46 64.17
N LEU A 6 -37.23 27.16 65.27
CA LEU A 6 -35.82 26.80 65.29
C LEU A 6 -35.57 25.47 64.59
N LEU A 7 -36.41 24.46 64.78
CA LEU A 7 -36.35 23.16 64.07
C LEU A 7 -36.58 23.30 62.56
N LEU A 8 -37.53 24.16 62.15
CA LEU A 8 -37.79 24.42 60.74
C LEU A 8 -36.57 25.11 60.08
N CYS A 9 -35.93 26.07 60.76
CA CYS A 9 -34.75 26.77 60.28
C CYS A 9 -33.55 25.84 60.13
N GLN A 10 -33.36 24.89 61.07
CA GLN A 10 -32.29 23.88 60.99
C GLN A 10 -32.56 22.87 59.85
N TYR A 11 -33.79 22.51 59.60
CA TYR A 11 -34.14 21.62 58.45
C TYR A 11 -33.95 22.34 57.12
N CYS A 12 -34.33 23.60 56.98
CA CYS A 12 -34.09 24.39 55.79
C CYS A 12 -32.59 24.60 55.54
N SER A 13 -31.79 24.84 56.55
CA SER A 13 -30.35 25.02 56.37
C SER A 13 -29.65 23.70 55.95
N ARG A 14 -30.07 22.57 56.51
CA ARG A 14 -29.56 21.25 56.10
C ARG A 14 -29.95 20.85 54.70
N LEU A 15 -31.19 21.17 54.28
CA LEU A 15 -31.66 20.97 52.90
C LEU A 15 -30.89 21.88 51.91
N LEU A 16 -30.64 23.14 52.29
CA LEU A 16 -29.87 24.09 51.49
C LEU A 16 -28.43 23.62 51.32
N LEU A 17 -27.83 23.14 52.42
CA LEU A 17 -26.44 22.58 52.44
C LEU A 17 -26.35 21.31 51.55
N ALA A 18 -27.33 20.42 51.64
CA ALA A 18 -27.39 19.21 50.81
C ALA A 18 -27.60 19.57 49.34
N PHE A 19 -28.40 20.58 49.05
CA PHE A 19 -28.62 21.06 47.68
C PHE A 19 -27.37 21.72 47.09
N VAL A 20 -26.68 22.54 47.91
CA VAL A 20 -25.40 23.17 47.50
C VAL A 20 -24.31 22.09 47.29
N LEU A 21 -24.23 21.09 48.19
CA LEU A 21 -23.30 19.97 48.03
C LEU A 21 -23.63 19.10 46.79
N PHE A 22 -24.91 18.91 46.48
CA PHE A 22 -25.33 18.19 45.28
C PHE A 22 -24.96 18.94 43.98
N PHE A 23 -25.02 20.26 43.99
CA PHE A 23 -24.58 21.10 42.85
C PHE A 23 -23.05 21.22 42.74
N TYR A 24 -22.32 21.12 43.85
CA TYR A 24 -20.86 21.12 43.80
C TYR A 24 -20.26 19.83 43.25
N PHE A 25 -21.00 18.70 43.25
CA PHE A 25 -20.52 17.43 42.71
C PHE A 25 -20.72 17.29 41.19
N GLN A 26 -21.28 18.26 40.53
CA GLN A 26 -21.39 18.32 39.07
C GLN A 26 -20.21 19.12 38.48
N VAL A 27 -18.97 18.89 38.92
CA VAL A 27 -17.84 19.34 38.14
C VAL A 27 -17.77 18.40 36.93
N ALA A 28 -18.54 18.70 35.92
CA ALA A 28 -18.35 18.11 34.63
C ALA A 28 -16.94 18.53 34.21
N PHE A 29 -16.01 17.57 34.14
CA PHE A 29 -14.75 17.78 33.42
C PHE A 29 -15.12 18.08 31.99
N ALA A 30 -15.25 19.35 31.65
CA ALA A 30 -15.38 19.76 30.26
C ALA A 30 -14.04 19.48 29.59
N ILE A 31 -14.06 18.52 28.68
CA ILE A 31 -12.89 18.24 27.87
C ILE A 31 -12.77 19.40 26.89
N ASP A 32 -11.60 20.04 26.89
CA ASP A 32 -11.28 21.05 25.91
C ASP A 32 -10.79 20.36 24.63
N PHE A 33 -11.60 20.37 23.59
CA PHE A 33 -11.24 19.86 22.27
C PHE A 33 -10.59 20.92 21.37
N GLY A 34 -10.23 22.10 21.93
CA GLY A 34 -9.64 23.19 21.19
C GLY A 34 -10.58 23.75 20.13
N HIS A 35 -10.16 23.64 18.86
CA HIS A 35 -10.95 24.15 17.74
C HIS A 35 -11.95 23.13 17.16
N ILE A 36 -11.93 21.88 17.65
CA ILE A 36 -12.84 20.82 17.16
C ILE A 36 -14.17 20.95 17.90
N GLN A 37 -15.28 20.90 17.18
CA GLN A 37 -16.60 20.96 17.80
C GLN A 37 -16.87 19.68 18.60
N PRO A 38 -17.49 19.74 19.79
CA PRO A 38 -17.75 18.56 20.62
C PRO A 38 -18.61 17.49 19.93
N ASP A 39 -19.43 17.85 18.96
CA ASP A 39 -20.26 16.94 18.17
C ASP A 39 -19.49 16.26 17.02
N GLU A 40 -18.28 16.71 16.71
CA GLU A 40 -17.36 16.09 15.74
C GLU A 40 -16.39 15.09 16.39
N VAL A 41 -16.44 14.95 17.73
CA VAL A 41 -15.52 14.09 18.48
C VAL A 41 -16.28 12.97 19.19
N ALA A 42 -15.69 11.78 19.22
CA ALA A 42 -16.08 10.70 20.11
C ALA A 42 -14.83 10.20 20.84
N VAL A 43 -14.91 10.04 22.16
CA VAL A 43 -13.79 9.58 22.99
C VAL A 43 -14.28 8.52 23.97
N TYR A 44 -13.52 7.43 24.08
CA TYR A 44 -13.72 6.42 25.11
C TYR A 44 -12.36 6.04 25.69
N VAL A 45 -12.22 6.19 27.01
CA VAL A 45 -11.00 5.82 27.74
C VAL A 45 -11.38 4.92 28.89
N GLN A 46 -10.77 3.75 28.93
CA GLN A 46 -10.98 2.75 29.96
C GLN A 46 -9.64 2.30 30.54
N ASP A 47 -9.58 2.19 31.86
CA ASP A 47 -8.47 1.51 32.53
C ASP A 47 -8.61 0.01 32.29
N LEU A 48 -7.58 -0.62 31.75
CA LEU A 48 -7.62 -2.03 31.34
C LEU A 48 -7.50 -3.01 32.53
N ASP A 49 -6.90 -2.58 33.62
CA ASP A 49 -6.70 -3.44 34.78
C ASP A 49 -7.97 -3.50 35.66
N SER A 50 -8.57 -2.34 35.89
CA SER A 50 -9.78 -2.22 36.74
C SER A 50 -11.09 -2.31 35.95
N GLY A 51 -11.04 -2.10 34.64
CA GLY A 51 -12.24 -1.96 33.79
C GLY A 51 -12.99 -0.63 34.00
N GLN A 52 -12.47 0.30 34.79
CA GLN A 52 -13.10 1.58 35.07
C GLN A 52 -13.10 2.47 33.82
N ILE A 53 -14.27 3.03 33.48
CA ILE A 53 -14.40 4.02 32.44
C ILE A 53 -13.90 5.36 33.00
N LEU A 54 -12.81 5.89 32.47
CA LEU A 54 -12.20 7.15 32.89
C LEU A 54 -12.82 8.32 32.13
N LEU A 55 -13.26 8.09 30.88
CA LEU A 55 -13.84 9.10 30.02
C LEU A 55 -14.75 8.44 28.98
N ALA A 56 -15.94 8.98 28.81
CA ALA A 56 -16.84 8.62 27.71
C ALA A 56 -17.53 9.89 27.19
N HIS A 57 -17.19 10.29 25.99
CA HIS A 57 -17.84 11.38 25.27
C HIS A 57 -18.32 10.84 23.94
N ARG A 58 -19.64 10.83 23.72
CA ARG A 58 -20.26 10.27 22.50
C ARG A 58 -19.71 8.88 22.12
N ALA A 59 -19.36 8.05 23.10
CA ALA A 59 -18.68 6.77 22.91
C ALA A 59 -19.41 5.80 21.97
N ASP A 60 -20.75 5.89 21.91
CA ASP A 60 -21.62 5.07 21.06
C ASP A 60 -21.94 5.75 19.70
N ALA A 61 -21.40 6.94 19.44
CA ALA A 61 -21.61 7.61 18.17
C ALA A 61 -20.89 6.90 17.02
N SER A 62 -21.61 6.66 15.93
CA SER A 62 -20.99 6.10 14.71
C SER A 62 -20.04 7.13 14.11
N MET A 63 -18.76 6.80 14.04
CA MET A 63 -17.70 7.63 13.48
C MET A 63 -17.03 6.89 12.33
N ASN A 64 -16.56 7.66 11.33
CA ASN A 64 -15.74 7.07 10.26
C ASN A 64 -14.35 6.71 10.83
N PRO A 65 -13.98 5.43 10.88
CA PRO A 65 -12.71 5.02 11.47
C PRO A 65 -11.49 5.36 10.61
N ALA A 66 -11.70 5.69 9.33
CA ALA A 66 -10.63 5.89 8.36
C ALA A 66 -9.55 4.79 8.48
N SER A 67 -8.28 5.14 8.49
CA SER A 67 -7.17 4.16 8.60
C SER A 67 -7.07 3.43 9.94
N THR A 68 -7.81 3.83 10.98
CA THR A 68 -7.84 3.07 12.25
C THR A 68 -8.52 1.72 12.08
N MET A 69 -9.34 1.53 11.02
CA MET A 69 -9.88 0.21 10.64
C MET A 69 -8.78 -0.84 10.42
N LYS A 70 -7.56 -0.43 10.07
CA LYS A 70 -6.42 -1.35 9.92
C LYS A 70 -6.09 -2.12 11.20
N LEU A 71 -6.39 -1.56 12.38
CA LEU A 71 -6.23 -2.25 13.67
C LEU A 71 -7.17 -3.45 13.76
N VAL A 72 -8.42 -3.29 13.34
CA VAL A 72 -9.42 -4.37 13.33
C VAL A 72 -9.02 -5.44 12.31
N THR A 73 -8.64 -5.03 11.10
CA THR A 73 -8.18 -5.95 10.05
C THR A 73 -6.95 -6.75 10.50
N THR A 74 -5.95 -6.08 11.10
CA THR A 74 -4.74 -6.72 11.61
C THR A 74 -5.06 -7.68 12.75
N PHE A 75 -5.92 -7.29 13.68
CA PHE A 75 -6.36 -8.16 14.76
C PHE A 75 -7.06 -9.40 14.22
N ALA A 76 -7.97 -9.25 13.28
CA ALA A 76 -8.69 -10.36 12.64
C ALA A 76 -7.72 -11.30 11.92
N ALA A 77 -6.75 -10.76 11.18
CA ALA A 77 -5.72 -11.53 10.50
C ALA A 77 -4.86 -12.35 11.50
N LEU A 78 -4.37 -11.71 12.56
CA LEU A 78 -3.57 -12.39 13.59
C LEU A 78 -4.36 -13.48 14.33
N ARG A 79 -5.65 -13.23 14.58
CA ARG A 79 -6.54 -14.23 15.22
C ARG A 79 -6.87 -15.40 14.31
N GLY A 80 -7.04 -15.14 13.00
CA GLY A 80 -7.42 -16.16 12.02
C GLY A 80 -6.25 -16.95 11.46
N LEU A 81 -5.14 -16.29 11.19
CA LEU A 81 -3.97 -16.88 10.53
C LEU A 81 -2.84 -17.23 11.51
N GLY A 82 -2.78 -16.57 12.66
CA GLY A 82 -1.66 -16.68 13.61
C GLY A 82 -0.49 -15.77 13.26
N SER A 83 0.41 -15.58 14.23
CA SER A 83 1.62 -14.74 14.08
C SER A 83 2.67 -15.33 13.13
N ASP A 84 2.63 -16.64 12.93
CA ASP A 84 3.63 -17.38 12.14
C ASP A 84 3.20 -17.59 10.68
N TYR A 85 2.04 -17.06 10.30
CA TYR A 85 1.59 -17.11 8.91
C TYR A 85 2.62 -16.46 7.99
N ARG A 86 2.89 -17.12 6.85
CA ARG A 86 3.78 -16.62 5.79
C ARG A 86 3.10 -16.77 4.45
N TRP A 87 3.19 -15.73 3.64
CA TRP A 87 2.81 -15.77 2.24
C TRP A 87 3.75 -16.68 1.47
N GLN A 88 3.22 -17.42 0.49
CA GLN A 88 4.02 -18.33 -0.31
C GLN A 88 3.76 -18.10 -1.79
N THR A 89 4.66 -17.39 -2.44
CA THR A 89 4.72 -17.27 -3.89
C THR A 89 5.63 -18.39 -4.43
N GLN A 90 5.23 -19.09 -5.49
CA GLN A 90 5.89 -20.32 -5.92
C GLN A 90 6.06 -20.39 -7.43
N TRP A 91 7.14 -21.05 -7.86
CA TRP A 91 7.26 -21.56 -9.21
C TRP A 91 6.85 -23.03 -9.27
N ARG A 92 6.14 -23.40 -10.32
CA ARG A 92 5.88 -24.82 -10.68
C ARG A 92 6.06 -25.03 -12.17
N SER A 93 6.45 -26.24 -12.54
CA SER A 93 6.45 -26.70 -13.94
C SER A 93 6.33 -28.21 -13.95
N SER A 94 5.69 -28.75 -14.97
CA SER A 94 5.74 -30.18 -15.33
C SER A 94 6.80 -30.47 -16.39
N GLY A 95 7.51 -29.42 -16.86
CA GLY A 95 8.58 -29.54 -17.84
C GLY A 95 9.87 -30.12 -17.27
N THR A 96 10.77 -30.51 -18.12
CA THR A 96 12.11 -31.00 -17.77
C THR A 96 13.15 -29.94 -18.08
N VAL A 97 14.27 -29.94 -17.35
CA VAL A 97 15.39 -29.05 -17.64
C VAL A 97 16.39 -29.83 -18.52
N ALA A 98 16.68 -29.29 -19.69
CA ALA A 98 17.64 -29.86 -20.62
C ALA A 98 18.55 -28.75 -21.19
N ASN A 99 19.87 -28.92 -21.11
CA ASN A 99 20.86 -27.97 -21.58
C ASN A 99 20.65 -26.53 -21.08
N GLY A 100 20.31 -26.38 -19.80
CA GLY A 100 20.05 -25.08 -19.20
C GLY A 100 18.69 -24.43 -19.56
N SER A 101 17.82 -25.17 -20.26
CA SER A 101 16.51 -24.66 -20.69
C SER A 101 15.39 -25.51 -20.07
N LEU A 102 14.39 -24.85 -19.50
CA LEU A 102 13.14 -25.47 -19.08
C LEU A 102 12.29 -25.77 -20.33
N GLN A 103 12.00 -27.04 -20.56
CA GLN A 103 11.16 -27.50 -21.67
C GLN A 103 9.72 -27.57 -21.20
N GLY A 104 8.93 -26.50 -21.43
CA GLY A 104 7.54 -26.37 -21.04
C GLY A 104 7.28 -25.06 -20.32
N ASP A 105 6.03 -24.89 -19.87
CA ASP A 105 5.59 -23.67 -19.22
C ASP A 105 6.06 -23.60 -17.76
N LEU A 106 6.41 -22.39 -17.34
CA LEU A 106 6.70 -22.03 -15.95
C LEU A 106 5.47 -21.37 -15.34
N TYR A 107 4.89 -21.99 -14.34
CA TYR A 107 3.73 -21.45 -13.63
C TYR A 107 4.18 -20.61 -12.44
N TRP A 108 3.72 -19.37 -12.42
CA TRP A 108 3.89 -18.47 -11.29
C TRP A 108 2.61 -18.47 -10.46
N ILE A 109 2.66 -19.10 -9.29
CA ILE A 109 1.53 -19.13 -8.35
C ILE A 109 1.65 -17.89 -7.46
N GLY A 110 0.75 -16.93 -7.66
CA GLY A 110 0.69 -15.72 -6.87
C GLY A 110 0.04 -15.96 -5.52
N SER A 111 0.57 -15.35 -4.47
CA SER A 111 0.06 -15.45 -3.09
C SER A 111 -0.76 -14.24 -2.66
N GLY A 112 -0.60 -13.11 -3.34
CA GLY A 112 -1.21 -11.85 -2.93
C GLY A 112 -0.50 -11.18 -1.75
N ASP A 113 0.76 -11.51 -1.52
CA ASP A 113 1.59 -10.84 -0.52
C ASP A 113 1.72 -9.35 -0.84
N PRO A 114 1.19 -8.44 0.01
CA PRO A 114 1.27 -7.01 -0.25
C PRO A 114 2.69 -6.45 -0.12
N SER A 115 3.60 -7.18 0.53
CA SER A 115 4.99 -6.77 0.70
C SER A 115 5.93 -7.27 -0.41
N PHE A 116 5.43 -8.13 -1.31
CA PHE A 116 6.23 -8.66 -2.42
C PHE A 116 6.68 -7.54 -3.35
N ASP A 117 7.99 -7.39 -3.50
CA ASP A 117 8.59 -6.29 -4.25
C ASP A 117 9.56 -6.75 -5.36
N GLN A 118 10.29 -5.82 -5.96
CA GLN A 118 11.23 -6.10 -7.04
C GLN A 118 12.40 -7.00 -6.60
N PRO A 119 13.06 -6.79 -5.44
CA PRO A 119 14.03 -7.71 -4.89
C PRO A 119 13.54 -9.15 -4.73
N ASP A 120 12.30 -9.33 -4.26
CA ASP A 120 11.70 -10.66 -4.08
C ASP A 120 11.54 -11.39 -5.42
N LEU A 121 11.04 -10.69 -6.44
CA LEU A 121 10.93 -11.26 -7.78
C LEU A 121 12.29 -11.62 -8.35
N LEU A 122 13.30 -10.76 -8.14
CA LEU A 122 14.65 -11.03 -8.61
C LEU A 122 15.24 -12.26 -7.91
N ASP A 123 15.07 -12.39 -6.58
CA ASP A 123 15.51 -13.59 -5.85
C ASP A 123 14.79 -14.85 -6.34
N MET A 124 13.49 -14.78 -6.59
CA MET A 124 12.73 -15.90 -7.16
C MET A 124 13.27 -16.32 -8.53
N GLN A 125 13.67 -15.40 -9.39
CA GLN A 125 14.32 -15.71 -10.67
C GLN A 125 15.71 -16.32 -10.45
N GLN A 126 16.48 -15.80 -9.50
CA GLN A 126 17.77 -16.36 -9.13
C GLN A 126 17.66 -17.81 -8.60
N GLN A 127 16.52 -18.17 -7.97
CA GLN A 127 16.27 -19.55 -7.57
C GLN A 127 16.15 -20.48 -8.79
N LEU A 128 15.55 -20.04 -9.90
CA LEU A 128 15.52 -20.79 -11.15
C LEU A 128 16.94 -20.96 -11.72
N VAL A 129 17.72 -19.90 -11.72
CA VAL A 129 19.13 -19.94 -12.17
C VAL A 129 19.96 -20.92 -11.34
N ARG A 130 19.80 -20.93 -10.00
CA ARG A 130 20.45 -21.89 -9.10
C ARG A 130 20.06 -23.34 -9.39
N GLN A 131 18.88 -23.57 -9.97
CA GLN A 131 18.43 -24.90 -10.43
C GLN A 131 18.90 -25.23 -11.87
N GLY A 132 19.76 -24.39 -12.47
CA GLY A 132 20.29 -24.58 -13.81
C GLY A 132 19.35 -24.11 -14.94
N ILE A 133 18.30 -23.34 -14.64
CA ILE A 133 17.37 -22.83 -15.64
C ILE A 133 17.85 -21.44 -16.07
N MET A 134 18.44 -21.37 -17.25
CA MET A 134 18.94 -20.13 -17.87
C MET A 134 18.07 -19.66 -19.03
N SER A 135 17.12 -20.47 -19.45
CA SER A 135 16.22 -20.20 -20.58
C SER A 135 14.86 -20.87 -20.36
N LEU A 136 13.82 -20.26 -20.88
CA LEU A 136 12.47 -20.80 -20.83
C LEU A 136 12.00 -21.13 -22.26
N ASN A 137 11.84 -22.42 -22.56
CA ASN A 137 11.25 -22.90 -23.81
C ASN A 137 9.75 -23.13 -23.64
N GLY A 138 9.06 -22.07 -23.27
CA GLY A 138 7.62 -22.04 -22.98
C GLY A 138 7.17 -20.65 -22.51
N LYS A 139 5.99 -20.59 -21.94
CA LYS A 139 5.39 -19.36 -21.39
C LYS A 139 5.60 -19.28 -19.89
N VAL A 140 5.54 -18.07 -19.34
CA VAL A 140 5.26 -17.86 -17.93
C VAL A 140 3.76 -17.73 -17.76
N VAL A 141 3.16 -18.65 -17.01
CA VAL A 141 1.71 -18.73 -16.79
C VAL A 141 1.39 -18.26 -15.38
N LEU A 142 0.62 -17.16 -15.27
CA LEU A 142 0.18 -16.66 -13.98
C LEU A 142 -1.00 -17.48 -13.47
N ASP A 143 -0.79 -18.21 -12.38
CA ASP A 143 -1.86 -18.89 -11.65
C ASP A 143 -2.46 -17.95 -10.59
N ARG A 144 -3.66 -17.48 -10.88
CA ARG A 144 -4.36 -16.46 -10.09
C ARG A 144 -5.52 -17.03 -9.26
N ARG A 145 -5.58 -18.36 -9.08
CA ARG A 145 -6.71 -19.06 -8.44
C ARG A 145 -6.81 -18.87 -6.94
N VAL A 146 -5.77 -18.31 -6.29
CA VAL A 146 -5.78 -18.07 -4.84
C VAL A 146 -6.92 -17.15 -4.41
N TRP A 147 -7.34 -16.26 -5.31
CA TRP A 147 -8.48 -15.37 -5.10
C TRP A 147 -9.41 -15.39 -6.32
N GLY A 148 -10.69 -15.14 -6.05
CA GLY A 148 -11.63 -14.74 -7.08
C GLY A 148 -11.40 -13.30 -7.55
N SER A 149 -12.30 -12.77 -8.34
CA SER A 149 -12.32 -11.36 -8.70
C SER A 149 -12.59 -10.51 -7.46
N LEU A 150 -11.72 -9.56 -7.17
CA LEU A 150 -11.90 -8.58 -6.10
C LEU A 150 -12.29 -7.24 -6.71
N ALA A 151 -13.32 -6.62 -6.12
CA ALA A 151 -13.71 -5.26 -6.49
C ALA A 151 -12.64 -4.26 -6.01
N GLY A 152 -12.48 -3.16 -6.73
CA GLY A 152 -11.73 -1.99 -6.27
C GLY A 152 -12.42 -1.31 -5.09
N ALA A 153 -11.71 -0.41 -4.42
CA ALA A 153 -12.29 0.40 -3.37
C ALA A 153 -13.26 1.43 -3.96
N GLU A 154 -14.51 1.44 -3.49
CA GLU A 154 -15.49 2.46 -3.86
C GLU A 154 -15.15 3.80 -3.20
N GLY A 155 -15.46 4.90 -3.86
CA GLY A 155 -15.27 6.27 -3.34
C GLY A 155 -13.87 6.84 -3.53
N PHE A 156 -13.00 6.16 -4.30
CA PHE A 156 -11.64 6.61 -4.59
C PHE A 156 -11.40 6.81 -6.10
N GLU A 157 -12.44 7.11 -6.86
CA GLU A 157 -12.35 7.22 -8.32
C GLU A 157 -11.42 8.35 -8.76
N ASN A 158 -11.32 9.42 -7.95
CA ASN A 158 -10.41 10.55 -8.21
C ASN A 158 -8.94 10.22 -7.90
N ASP A 159 -8.69 9.17 -7.13
CA ASP A 159 -7.36 8.75 -6.67
C ASP A 159 -6.91 7.45 -7.35
N ALA A 160 -7.52 7.10 -8.49
CA ALA A 160 -7.31 5.81 -9.16
C ALA A 160 -5.83 5.53 -9.54
N ASP A 161 -5.04 6.57 -9.72
CA ASP A 161 -3.61 6.48 -10.03
C ASP A 161 -2.71 6.38 -8.78
N GLU A 162 -3.29 6.53 -7.59
CA GLU A 162 -2.54 6.50 -6.33
C GLU A 162 -2.28 5.06 -5.86
N SER A 163 -1.10 4.83 -5.31
CA SER A 163 -0.67 3.49 -4.89
C SER A 163 -1.52 2.91 -3.75
N PHE A 164 -2.16 3.76 -2.93
CA PHE A 164 -2.97 3.31 -1.78
C PHE A 164 -4.36 2.80 -2.17
N VAL A 165 -4.82 3.04 -3.42
CA VAL A 165 -6.10 2.52 -3.94
C VAL A 165 -5.95 1.35 -4.89
N VAL A 166 -4.74 0.84 -5.07
CA VAL A 166 -4.49 -0.32 -5.94
C VAL A 166 -5.25 -1.54 -5.41
N PRO A 167 -6.13 -2.16 -6.22
CA PRO A 167 -6.84 -3.37 -5.80
C PRO A 167 -5.87 -4.50 -5.46
N PRO A 168 -6.18 -5.34 -4.45
CA PRO A 168 -5.39 -6.52 -4.17
C PRO A 168 -5.29 -7.44 -5.39
N ASP A 169 -4.11 -8.02 -5.61
CA ASP A 169 -3.86 -8.89 -6.75
C ASP A 169 -2.93 -10.04 -6.36
N PRO A 170 -3.17 -11.28 -6.82
CA PRO A 170 -2.30 -12.41 -6.53
C PRO A 170 -0.85 -12.20 -6.93
N HIS A 171 -0.60 -11.43 -7.99
CA HIS A 171 0.72 -11.12 -8.53
C HIS A 171 1.10 -9.65 -8.31
N MET A 172 0.70 -9.08 -7.17
CA MET A 172 1.12 -7.73 -6.81
C MET A 172 2.64 -7.67 -6.65
N ILE A 173 3.25 -6.67 -7.26
CA ILE A 173 4.68 -6.34 -7.09
C ILE A 173 4.77 -4.87 -6.77
N ALA A 174 5.31 -4.53 -5.58
CA ALA A 174 5.57 -3.16 -5.14
C ALA A 174 4.40 -2.21 -5.44
N TYR A 175 3.16 -2.63 -5.18
CA TYR A 175 1.93 -1.88 -5.49
C TYR A 175 1.84 -1.44 -6.97
N LYS A 176 2.36 -2.25 -7.91
CA LYS A 176 2.53 -1.97 -9.35
C LYS A 176 3.23 -0.63 -9.64
N SER A 177 4.12 -0.23 -8.74
CA SER A 177 4.82 1.05 -8.82
C SER A 177 6.10 0.93 -9.64
N LEU A 178 6.14 1.63 -10.77
CA LEU A 178 7.37 1.81 -11.55
C LEU A 178 8.22 2.90 -10.90
N TRP A 179 9.44 2.57 -10.52
CA TRP A 179 10.40 3.53 -9.99
C TRP A 179 11.20 4.12 -11.14
N ILE A 180 11.25 5.43 -11.20
CA ILE A 180 11.92 6.20 -12.26
C ILE A 180 12.97 7.06 -11.62
N THR A 181 14.24 6.85 -11.98
CA THR A 181 15.35 7.64 -11.46
C THR A 181 15.91 8.52 -12.58
N ALA A 182 15.98 9.83 -12.38
CA ALA A 182 16.64 10.73 -13.30
C ALA A 182 18.16 10.51 -13.29
N ALA A 183 18.77 10.32 -14.46
CA ALA A 183 20.19 10.03 -14.60
C ALA A 183 20.76 10.70 -15.85
N ARG A 184 22.05 10.56 -16.06
CA ARG A 184 22.72 10.94 -17.31
C ARG A 184 23.34 9.71 -17.97
N ASN A 185 23.27 9.65 -19.29
CA ASN A 185 24.02 8.67 -20.06
C ASN A 185 25.50 9.07 -20.17
N GLU A 186 26.30 8.24 -20.82
CA GLU A 186 27.74 8.49 -21.04
C GLU A 186 28.05 9.79 -21.81
N SER A 187 27.12 10.26 -22.65
CA SER A 187 27.21 11.51 -23.38
C SER A 187 26.71 12.72 -22.56
N GLY A 188 26.36 12.53 -21.29
CA GLY A 188 25.88 13.60 -20.42
C GLY A 188 24.42 14.00 -20.63
N GLN A 189 23.70 13.35 -21.53
CA GLN A 189 22.29 13.64 -21.80
C GLN A 189 21.36 13.04 -20.71
N PRO A 190 20.23 13.69 -20.39
CA PRO A 190 19.27 13.16 -19.43
C PRO A 190 18.65 11.85 -19.93
N VAL A 191 18.56 10.90 -19.02
CA VAL A 191 17.87 9.62 -19.22
C VAL A 191 17.09 9.28 -17.97
N PHE A 192 16.15 8.36 -18.06
CA PHE A 192 15.43 7.80 -16.91
C PHE A 192 15.70 6.31 -16.79
N LEU A 193 16.22 5.93 -15.64
CA LEU A 193 16.40 4.53 -15.28
C LEU A 193 15.11 4.00 -14.70
N LEU A 194 14.58 2.92 -15.26
CA LEU A 194 13.32 2.30 -14.87
C LEU A 194 13.58 1.06 -14.03
N ASN A 195 12.85 0.91 -12.94
CA ASN A 195 12.87 -0.27 -12.08
C ASN A 195 11.43 -0.70 -11.74
N PRO A 196 10.95 -1.85 -12.23
CA PRO A 196 11.67 -2.85 -13.06
C PRO A 196 12.08 -2.31 -14.43
N PRO A 197 13.11 -2.90 -15.05
CA PRO A 197 13.45 -2.58 -16.43
C PRO A 197 12.28 -2.96 -17.36
N LEU A 198 11.78 -2.02 -18.16
CA LEU A 198 10.68 -2.28 -19.09
C LEU A 198 11.26 -2.56 -20.48
N TYR A 199 11.53 -3.82 -20.76
CA TYR A 199 12.09 -4.24 -22.04
C TYR A 199 11.08 -4.08 -23.18
N GLY A 200 11.50 -3.40 -24.25
CA GLY A 200 10.64 -3.14 -25.42
C GLY A 200 9.73 -1.91 -25.27
N ILE A 201 9.74 -1.24 -24.14
CA ILE A 201 9.06 0.05 -23.96
C ILE A 201 10.09 1.15 -24.18
N GLN A 202 9.87 1.93 -25.24
CA GLN A 202 10.71 3.10 -25.53
C GLN A 202 10.33 4.29 -24.64
N THR A 203 11.32 5.11 -24.30
CA THR A 203 11.10 6.38 -23.62
C THR A 203 11.13 7.53 -24.60
N ASP A 204 10.16 8.42 -24.53
CA ASP A 204 10.12 9.66 -25.31
C ASP A 204 10.39 10.86 -24.39
N LEU A 205 11.48 11.56 -24.64
CA LEU A 205 11.92 12.76 -23.91
C LEU A 205 11.73 14.04 -24.73
N SER A 206 11.10 13.99 -25.90
CA SER A 206 10.94 15.14 -26.81
C SER A 206 10.22 16.33 -26.19
N GLN A 207 9.40 16.08 -25.15
CA GLN A 207 8.65 17.10 -24.44
C GLN A 207 9.26 17.46 -23.08
N LEU A 208 10.53 17.10 -22.87
CA LEU A 208 11.30 17.41 -21.67
C LEU A 208 12.32 18.49 -21.96
N THR A 209 12.39 19.51 -21.12
CA THR A 209 13.38 20.58 -21.22
C THR A 209 14.26 20.61 -19.99
N GLU A 210 15.57 20.54 -20.14
CA GLU A 210 16.49 20.76 -19.03
C GLU A 210 16.47 22.22 -18.57
N THR A 211 16.59 22.41 -17.28
CA THR A 211 16.62 23.75 -16.65
C THR A 211 17.63 23.80 -15.52
N ASN A 212 18.00 24.99 -15.13
CA ASN A 212 18.71 25.23 -13.88
C ASN A 212 17.69 25.40 -12.75
N GLY A 213 18.11 25.13 -11.51
CA GLY A 213 17.28 25.32 -10.33
C GLY A 213 17.41 24.20 -9.32
N ARG A 214 16.68 24.35 -8.20
CA ARG A 214 16.59 23.33 -7.15
C ARG A 214 15.61 22.24 -7.58
N CYS A 215 15.85 21.00 -7.19
CA CYS A 215 14.96 19.89 -7.49
C CYS A 215 13.76 19.83 -6.51
N GLY A 216 14.00 19.63 -5.24
CA GLY A 216 12.95 19.19 -4.31
C GLY A 216 12.52 17.76 -4.66
N LYS A 217 11.28 17.59 -5.16
CA LYS A 217 10.79 16.28 -5.64
C LYS A 217 10.78 16.25 -7.16
N LEU A 218 11.29 15.17 -7.77
CA LEU A 218 11.29 15.00 -9.24
C LEU A 218 9.88 15.11 -9.83
N SER A 219 8.87 14.54 -9.17
CA SER A 219 7.45 14.58 -9.58
C SER A 219 6.83 15.98 -9.65
N ASN A 220 7.45 17.00 -9.04
CA ASN A 220 7.01 18.38 -9.16
C ASN A 220 7.45 19.02 -10.49
N HIS A 221 8.37 18.41 -11.18
CA HIS A 221 9.01 18.96 -12.39
C HIS A 221 8.72 18.12 -13.63
N VAL A 222 8.57 16.82 -13.46
CA VAL A 222 8.44 15.86 -14.56
C VAL A 222 7.23 14.97 -14.31
N SER A 223 6.43 14.77 -15.34
CA SER A 223 5.41 13.74 -15.40
C SER A 223 5.80 12.67 -16.43
N ALA A 224 5.34 11.43 -16.21
CA ALA A 224 5.52 10.34 -17.15
C ALA A 224 4.18 9.62 -17.38
N LYS A 225 3.85 9.36 -18.65
CA LYS A 225 2.62 8.64 -19.03
C LYS A 225 2.91 7.64 -20.15
N PHE A 226 2.21 6.50 -20.10
CA PHE A 226 2.29 5.51 -21.17
C PHE A 226 1.28 5.88 -22.26
N GLU A 227 1.78 6.20 -23.44
CA GLU A 227 0.99 6.65 -24.58
C GLU A 227 1.56 6.04 -25.86
N ASN A 228 0.71 5.52 -26.72
CA ASN A 228 1.09 4.95 -28.02
C ASN A 228 2.26 3.95 -27.99
N GLY A 229 2.34 3.15 -26.92
CA GLY A 229 3.39 2.15 -26.75
C GLY A 229 4.73 2.68 -26.19
N MET A 230 4.81 3.96 -25.88
CA MET A 230 6.00 4.61 -25.31
C MET A 230 5.73 5.21 -23.94
N LEU A 231 6.76 5.32 -23.13
CA LEU A 231 6.72 6.07 -21.87
C LEU A 231 7.18 7.51 -22.16
N VAL A 232 6.20 8.42 -22.22
CA VAL A 232 6.43 9.82 -22.61
C VAL A 232 6.65 10.67 -21.37
N PHE A 233 7.80 11.36 -21.34
CA PHE A 233 8.15 12.27 -20.25
C PHE A 233 7.89 13.72 -20.67
N ARG A 234 7.27 14.48 -19.74
CA ARG A 234 6.94 15.90 -19.96
C ARG A 234 7.38 16.74 -18.79
N GLY A 235 7.80 17.96 -19.09
CA GLY A 235 8.07 18.95 -18.06
C GLY A 235 9.41 19.63 -18.18
N ARG A 236 9.86 20.20 -17.06
CA ARG A 236 11.12 20.99 -16.98
C ARG A 236 12.01 20.33 -15.92
N LEU A 237 13.03 19.60 -16.37
CA LEU A 237 13.93 18.83 -15.51
C LEU A 237 15.10 19.70 -15.03
N PRO A 238 15.13 20.11 -13.75
CA PRO A 238 16.32 20.78 -13.20
C PRO A 238 17.52 19.83 -13.18
N ALA A 239 18.70 20.33 -13.54
CA ALA A 239 19.93 19.54 -13.47
C ALA A 239 20.21 18.98 -12.06
N ALA A 240 19.75 19.66 -11.01
CA ALA A 240 19.84 19.20 -9.64
C ALA A 240 18.93 17.99 -9.31
N CYS A 241 18.04 17.58 -10.24
CA CYS A 241 17.20 16.38 -10.04
C CYS A 241 17.91 15.06 -10.42
N MET A 242 19.14 15.10 -10.87
CA MET A 242 19.89 13.87 -11.16
C MET A 242 20.09 13.04 -9.89
N GLY A 243 19.72 11.76 -9.94
CA GLY A 243 19.69 10.84 -8.79
C GLY A 243 18.34 10.81 -8.05
N GLU A 244 17.46 11.79 -8.27
CA GLU A 244 16.15 11.83 -7.65
C GLU A 244 15.19 10.83 -8.30
N LYS A 245 14.20 10.39 -7.50
CA LYS A 245 13.23 9.35 -7.89
C LYS A 245 11.82 9.90 -7.94
N MET A 246 11.02 9.33 -8.85
CA MET A 246 9.58 9.43 -8.85
C MET A 246 8.97 8.05 -9.05
N PHE A 247 7.68 7.93 -8.73
CA PHE A 247 6.93 6.68 -8.78
C PHE A 247 5.66 6.91 -9.58
N ILE A 248 5.32 5.97 -10.46
CA ILE A 248 4.07 6.00 -11.21
C ILE A 248 3.43 4.62 -11.25
N ASN A 249 2.11 4.57 -11.32
CA ASN A 249 1.36 3.36 -11.64
C ASN A 249 1.18 3.30 -13.17
N LEU A 250 1.60 2.20 -13.78
CA LEU A 250 1.68 2.15 -15.24
C LEU A 250 0.68 1.21 -15.88
N PHE A 251 0.47 0.02 -15.33
CA PHE A 251 -0.34 -1.06 -15.89
C PHE A 251 -1.32 -1.61 -14.85
N ASP A 252 -2.23 -2.51 -15.26
CA ASP A 252 -2.84 -3.39 -14.28
C ASP A 252 -1.78 -4.30 -13.62
N ALA A 253 -2.11 -4.86 -12.46
CA ALA A 253 -1.14 -5.61 -11.67
C ALA A 253 -0.59 -6.84 -12.40
N ALA A 254 -1.43 -7.53 -13.19
CA ALA A 254 -1.00 -8.72 -13.92
C ALA A 254 0.00 -8.37 -15.03
N ARG A 255 -0.30 -7.32 -15.81
CA ARG A 255 0.62 -6.83 -16.83
C ARG A 255 1.90 -6.28 -16.22
N PHE A 256 1.81 -5.58 -15.09
CA PHE A 256 3.00 -5.09 -14.38
C PHE A 256 3.89 -6.26 -13.92
N ALA A 257 3.29 -7.35 -13.42
CA ALA A 257 4.02 -8.56 -13.06
C ALA A 257 4.73 -9.20 -14.27
N GLU A 258 4.04 -9.31 -15.40
CA GLU A 258 4.61 -9.84 -16.65
C GLU A 258 5.79 -9.02 -17.15
N GLU A 259 5.63 -7.70 -17.22
CA GLU A 259 6.69 -6.81 -17.69
C GLU A 259 7.86 -6.76 -16.69
N SER A 260 7.58 -6.82 -15.38
CA SER A 260 8.61 -6.92 -14.35
C SER A 260 9.42 -8.22 -14.48
N PHE A 261 8.72 -9.36 -14.63
CA PHE A 261 9.38 -10.64 -14.83
C PHE A 261 10.27 -10.59 -16.08
N ARG A 262 9.72 -10.17 -17.21
CA ARG A 262 10.44 -10.07 -18.49
C ARG A 262 11.67 -9.16 -18.35
N GLY A 263 11.48 -7.99 -17.74
CA GLY A 263 12.54 -7.00 -17.59
C GLY A 263 13.73 -7.56 -16.82
N TYR A 264 13.49 -8.12 -15.65
CA TYR A 264 14.57 -8.71 -14.84
C TYR A 264 15.18 -9.95 -15.47
N TRP A 265 14.35 -10.82 -16.10
CA TRP A 265 14.83 -12.01 -16.78
C TRP A 265 15.84 -11.68 -17.87
N LEU A 266 15.49 -10.73 -18.73
CA LEU A 266 16.37 -10.30 -19.83
C LEU A 266 17.56 -9.47 -19.34
N ALA A 267 17.39 -8.64 -18.32
CA ALA A 267 18.48 -7.85 -17.73
C ALA A 267 19.59 -8.73 -17.13
N GLN A 268 19.27 -9.94 -16.69
CA GLN A 268 20.24 -10.95 -16.23
C GLN A 268 20.90 -11.73 -17.38
N GLY A 269 20.61 -11.43 -18.65
CA GLY A 269 21.12 -12.16 -19.80
C GLY A 269 20.48 -13.54 -20.00
N LEU A 270 19.33 -13.81 -19.37
CA LEU A 270 18.61 -15.06 -19.46
C LEU A 270 17.78 -15.13 -20.75
N GLY A 271 17.63 -16.33 -21.30
CA GLY A 271 17.06 -16.55 -22.64
C GLY A 271 15.66 -17.14 -22.64
N GLY A 272 15.13 -17.35 -23.85
CA GLY A 272 13.81 -17.94 -24.09
C GLY A 272 12.67 -16.97 -23.75
N LEU A 273 11.62 -17.48 -23.14
CA LEU A 273 10.39 -16.76 -22.78
C LEU A 273 9.52 -16.43 -24.02
N TYR A 274 8.65 -17.37 -24.38
CA TYR A 274 7.75 -17.20 -25.53
C TYR A 274 6.51 -16.33 -25.25
N GLY A 275 6.36 -15.81 -24.03
CA GLY A 275 5.30 -14.93 -23.64
C GLY A 275 4.69 -15.30 -22.30
N PHE A 276 3.50 -14.76 -22.07
CA PHE A 276 2.75 -14.95 -20.83
C PHE A 276 1.40 -15.60 -21.11
N GLY A 277 0.86 -16.28 -20.11
CA GLY A 277 -0.45 -16.89 -20.12
C GLY A 277 -1.15 -16.78 -18.78
N ARG A 278 -2.40 -17.23 -18.74
CA ARG A 278 -3.21 -17.38 -17.54
C ARG A 278 -3.66 -18.81 -17.46
N GLY A 279 -3.58 -19.43 -16.30
CA GLY A 279 -3.99 -20.82 -16.14
C GLY A 279 -3.64 -21.40 -14.79
N ALA A 280 -4.13 -22.62 -14.58
CA ALA A 280 -3.86 -23.38 -13.38
C ALA A 280 -2.49 -24.06 -13.46
N ALA A 281 -1.70 -23.98 -12.41
CA ALA A 281 -0.50 -24.79 -12.27
C ALA A 281 -0.87 -26.29 -12.20
N PRO A 282 -0.02 -27.17 -12.71
CA PRO A 282 -0.19 -28.61 -12.57
C PRO A 282 -0.19 -28.99 -11.09
N SER A 283 -0.96 -30.02 -10.76
CA SER A 283 -1.09 -30.59 -9.40
C SER A 283 0.21 -31.19 -8.90
#